data_d8233514072b206ad5af02324e9cb840
#
_entry.id   d8233514072b206ad5af02324e9cb840
#
_cell.length_a   1.000
_cell.length_b   1.000
_cell.length_c   1.000
_cell.angle_alpha   90.00
_cell.angle_beta   90.00
_cell.angle_gamma   90.00
#
_symmetry.space_group_name_H-M   'P 1'
#
loop_
_entity.id
_entity.type
_entity.pdbx_description
1 polymer ?
#
loop_
_entity_poly.entity_id
_entity_poly.type
_entity_poly.pdbx_seq_one_letter_code
_entity_poly.pdbx_strand_id
1 'polypeptide(L)'
;MRVSGFWAERLWGIYFTYLKEQNRNLKYKEVQKTFFKSTDSDLEILPAYNENNIPVVFASDNNYVPILTVALKSVCVNRSDLFNYDIIILQQNITEENKSRIKKELNSENVSIRFIDVGQVFKERNLVTPAHFTIEIYFRLVMQDVMKHYDKVIYLDSDLVVDKDIANLYSTPIGDNLVAAVQDVDSAGCYKEFDPSRKEYFDKNLCLKDPYSYFNSGVLIMICRCLENYIPQIIY
;
A
#
# COMPACT_ATOMS: atom_id res chain seq x y z
N MET A 1 9.68 -7.09 -20.80
CA MET A 1 8.61 -7.83 -20.11
C MET A 1 8.59 -7.66 -18.58
N ARG A 2 9.49 -6.86 -17.98
CA ARG A 2 9.47 -6.48 -16.53
C ARG A 2 8.57 -5.28 -16.22
N VAL A 3 7.92 -4.75 -17.23
CA VAL A 3 7.26 -3.44 -17.17
C VAL A 3 5.90 -3.45 -16.46
N SER A 4 5.12 -4.52 -16.59
CA SER A 4 3.73 -4.53 -16.10
C SER A 4 3.58 -4.63 -14.58
N GLY A 5 4.47 -5.38 -13.91
CA GLY A 5 4.42 -5.47 -12.44
C GLY A 5 4.93 -4.22 -11.74
N PHE A 6 5.93 -3.60 -12.33
CA PHE A 6 6.44 -2.31 -11.92
C PHE A 6 5.35 -1.20 -12.00
N TRP A 7 4.46 -1.31 -12.99
CA TRP A 7 3.31 -0.43 -13.15
C TRP A 7 2.29 -0.59 -12.03
N ALA A 8 1.98 -1.82 -11.63
CA ALA A 8 1.01 -2.07 -10.57
C ALA A 8 1.52 -1.62 -9.20
N GLU A 9 2.83 -1.74 -8.95
CA GLU A 9 3.44 -1.33 -7.69
C GLU A 9 3.54 0.19 -7.55
N ARG A 10 3.71 0.92 -8.65
CA ARG A 10 4.22 2.29 -8.61
C ARG A 10 3.37 3.34 -9.33
N LEU A 11 2.46 2.96 -10.21
CA LEU A 11 1.56 3.89 -10.93
C LEU A 11 0.15 3.86 -10.38
N TRP A 12 0.06 4.10 -9.13
CA TRP A 12 -1.21 4.47 -8.58
C TRP A 12 -1.68 5.78 -9.23
N GLY A 13 -2.98 5.79 -9.55
CA GLY A 13 -3.65 6.91 -10.18
C GLY A 13 -3.38 8.27 -9.54
N ILE A 14 -2.93 8.27 -8.27
CA ILE A 14 -2.57 9.45 -7.48
C ILE A 14 -1.42 10.23 -8.11
N TYR A 15 -0.33 9.54 -8.49
CA TYR A 15 0.79 10.24 -9.15
C TYR A 15 0.40 10.72 -10.54
N PHE A 16 -0.39 9.95 -11.25
CA PHE A 16 -0.91 10.32 -12.57
C PHE A 16 -1.87 11.52 -12.46
N THR A 17 -2.72 11.57 -11.45
CA THR A 17 -3.61 12.72 -11.20
C THR A 17 -2.81 13.97 -10.89
N TYR A 18 -1.82 13.87 -10.02
CA TYR A 18 -0.91 14.98 -9.73
C TYR A 18 -0.22 15.50 -10.99
N LEU A 19 0.32 14.61 -11.82
CA LEU A 19 0.94 14.99 -13.09
C LEU A 19 -0.05 15.64 -14.06
N LYS A 20 -1.29 15.16 -14.11
CA LYS A 20 -2.35 15.69 -14.98
C LYS A 20 -2.80 17.09 -14.53
N GLU A 21 -2.88 17.33 -13.23
CA GLU A 21 -3.18 18.65 -12.68
C GLU A 21 -2.06 19.65 -12.91
N GLN A 22 -0.81 19.22 -12.75
CA GLN A 22 0.37 20.06 -12.99
C GLN A 22 0.62 20.32 -14.47
N ASN A 23 0.14 19.47 -15.36
CA ASN A 23 0.40 19.60 -16.79
C ASN A 23 -0.81 19.25 -17.65
N ARG A 24 -1.66 20.25 -17.90
CA ARG A 24 -2.85 20.13 -18.76
C ARG A 24 -2.60 19.63 -20.18
N ASN A 25 -1.34 19.65 -20.65
CA ASN A 25 -0.90 19.17 -21.96
C ASN A 25 -0.19 17.80 -21.88
N LEU A 26 -0.31 17.08 -20.79
CA LEU A 26 0.30 15.77 -20.63
C LEU A 26 -0.24 14.81 -21.70
N LYS A 27 0.62 14.41 -22.65
CA LYS A 27 0.29 13.34 -23.59
C LYS A 27 0.46 12.02 -22.89
N TYR A 28 -0.62 11.27 -22.77
CA TYR A 28 -0.60 9.91 -22.22
C TYR A 28 -1.16 8.93 -23.26
N LYS A 29 -0.68 7.69 -23.20
CA LYS A 29 -1.21 6.59 -24.00
C LYS A 29 -2.07 5.75 -23.07
N GLU A 30 -3.34 5.59 -23.42
CA GLU A 30 -4.17 4.60 -22.76
C GLU A 30 -3.59 3.21 -23.00
N VAL A 31 -3.11 2.56 -21.95
CA VAL A 31 -2.92 1.12 -21.92
C VAL A 31 -4.20 0.50 -21.41
N GLN A 32 -4.43 -0.76 -21.76
CA GLN A 32 -5.65 -1.51 -21.45
C GLN A 32 -6.11 -1.25 -20.01
N LYS A 33 -7.30 -0.68 -19.84
CA LYS A 33 -7.85 -0.27 -18.54
C LYS A 33 -8.11 -1.53 -17.71
N THR A 34 -7.39 -1.71 -16.65
CA THR A 34 -7.76 -2.66 -15.61
C THR A 34 -8.60 -1.92 -14.59
N PHE A 35 -9.91 -2.05 -14.69
CA PHE A 35 -10.83 -1.48 -13.72
C PHE A 35 -10.84 -2.36 -12.48
N PHE A 36 -10.44 -1.79 -11.37
CA PHE A 36 -10.86 -2.29 -10.09
C PHE A 36 -12.24 -1.68 -9.83
N LYS A 37 -13.30 -2.29 -10.39
CA LYS A 37 -14.64 -1.97 -9.98
C LYS A 37 -14.75 -2.39 -8.51
N SER A 38 -15.14 -1.46 -7.63
CA SER A 38 -15.64 -1.84 -6.33
C SER A 38 -16.64 -2.96 -6.54
N THR A 39 -16.31 -4.15 -6.12
CA THR A 39 -17.31 -5.19 -5.99
C THR A 39 -18.15 -4.78 -4.80
N ASP A 40 -19.45 -4.98 -4.84
CA ASP A 40 -20.34 -4.93 -3.66
C ASP A 40 -19.92 -6.05 -2.68
N SER A 41 -18.64 -6.08 -2.34
CA SER A 41 -18.06 -7.12 -1.50
C SER A 41 -18.12 -6.65 -0.05
N ASP A 42 -18.59 -7.52 0.82
CA ASP A 42 -18.61 -7.39 2.28
C ASP A 42 -17.20 -7.27 2.91
N LEU A 43 -16.25 -6.67 2.18
CA LEU A 43 -14.86 -6.51 2.62
C LEU A 43 -14.64 -5.26 3.49
N GLU A 44 -15.68 -4.44 3.67
CA GLU A 44 -15.57 -3.26 4.51
C GLU A 44 -15.35 -3.62 5.96
N ILE A 45 -14.39 -2.95 6.59
CA ILE A 45 -14.11 -3.13 8.00
C ILE A 45 -14.24 -1.81 8.76
N LEU A 46 -14.81 -1.91 9.95
CA LEU A 46 -14.87 -0.78 10.89
C LEU A 46 -13.58 -0.72 11.72
N PRO A 47 -13.19 0.47 12.20
CA PRO A 47 -12.09 0.62 13.15
C PRO A 47 -12.25 -0.31 14.36
N ALA A 48 -11.16 -0.92 14.80
CA ALA A 48 -11.17 -1.79 15.99
C ALA A 48 -11.35 -0.99 17.27
N TYR A 49 -10.96 0.26 17.28
CA TYR A 49 -11.05 1.16 18.42
C TYR A 49 -11.69 2.49 18.01
N ASN A 50 -12.53 3.02 18.89
CA ASN A 50 -13.24 4.29 18.62
C ASN A 50 -12.35 5.52 18.83
N GLU A 51 -11.32 5.42 19.67
CA GLU A 51 -10.46 6.54 20.04
C GLU A 51 -8.98 6.14 19.94
N ASN A 52 -8.13 7.11 19.59
CA ASN A 52 -6.68 6.96 19.50
C ASN A 52 -6.26 5.78 18.62
N ASN A 53 -7.02 5.47 17.58
CA ASN A 53 -6.82 4.33 16.71
C ASN A 53 -5.76 4.61 15.66
N ILE A 54 -4.70 3.82 15.64
CA ILE A 54 -3.62 3.86 14.65
C ILE A 54 -3.78 2.65 13.72
N PRO A 55 -4.41 2.80 12.56
CA PRO A 55 -4.57 1.71 11.59
C PRO A 55 -3.27 1.50 10.81
N VAL A 56 -2.75 0.26 10.88
CA VAL A 56 -1.54 -0.18 10.19
C VAL A 56 -1.88 -1.36 9.31
N VAL A 57 -1.68 -1.23 8.00
CA VAL A 57 -2.04 -2.25 7.01
C VAL A 57 -0.79 -2.91 6.47
N PHE A 58 -0.81 -4.24 6.41
CA PHE A 58 0.19 -5.08 5.77
C PHE A 58 -0.45 -5.92 4.67
N ALA A 59 0.36 -6.35 3.70
CA ALA A 59 -0.02 -7.36 2.70
C ALA A 59 0.89 -8.57 2.82
N SER A 60 0.33 -9.78 2.87
CA SER A 60 1.13 -11.00 3.03
C SER A 60 0.42 -12.25 2.52
N ASP A 61 1.23 -13.25 2.16
CA ASP A 61 0.81 -14.64 1.96
C ASP A 61 1.29 -15.54 3.09
N ASN A 62 0.98 -16.85 2.99
CA ASN A 62 1.38 -17.80 4.01
C ASN A 62 2.90 -18.05 4.07
N ASN A 63 3.61 -17.91 2.95
CA ASN A 63 5.06 -18.13 2.90
C ASN A 63 5.82 -16.99 3.58
N TYR A 64 5.24 -15.79 3.53
CA TYR A 64 5.84 -14.60 4.09
C TYR A 64 5.54 -14.40 5.58
N VAL A 65 4.73 -15.28 6.19
CA VAL A 65 4.36 -15.21 7.62
C VAL A 65 5.55 -15.06 8.58
N PRO A 66 6.69 -15.78 8.42
CA PRO A 66 7.83 -15.57 9.30
C PRO A 66 8.37 -14.12 9.28
N ILE A 67 8.47 -13.54 8.09
CA ILE A 67 8.96 -12.17 7.87
C ILE A 67 7.94 -11.17 8.41
N LEU A 68 6.66 -11.32 8.04
CA LEU A 68 5.56 -10.52 8.58
C LEU A 68 5.54 -10.53 10.12
N THR A 69 5.78 -11.69 10.75
CA THR A 69 5.78 -11.79 12.22
C THR A 69 6.85 -10.90 12.85
N VAL A 70 8.03 -10.77 12.22
CA VAL A 70 9.08 -9.85 12.67
C VAL A 70 8.64 -8.40 12.56
N ALA A 71 8.05 -8.00 11.42
CA ALA A 71 7.52 -6.66 11.22
C ALA A 71 6.44 -6.32 12.26
N LEU A 72 5.46 -7.20 12.45
CA LEU A 72 4.40 -7.04 13.45
C LEU A 72 4.96 -6.92 14.87
N LYS A 73 5.94 -7.79 15.21
CA LYS A 73 6.59 -7.76 16.53
C LYS A 73 7.30 -6.43 16.75
N SER A 74 7.97 -5.90 15.75
CA SER A 74 8.65 -4.61 15.85
C SER A 74 7.68 -3.46 16.11
N VAL A 75 6.52 -3.44 15.46
CA VAL A 75 5.44 -2.47 15.77
C VAL A 75 4.98 -2.62 17.22
N CYS A 76 4.71 -3.85 17.67
CA CYS A 76 4.22 -4.12 19.02
C CYS A 76 5.23 -3.77 20.12
N VAL A 77 6.52 -3.97 19.88
CA VAL A 77 7.58 -3.66 20.88
C VAL A 77 7.78 -2.14 21.03
N ASN A 78 7.66 -1.40 19.94
CA ASN A 78 7.91 0.04 19.93
C ASN A 78 6.64 0.90 20.11
N ARG A 79 5.49 0.27 20.38
CA ARG A 79 4.23 0.98 20.58
C ARG A 79 4.18 1.76 21.89
N SER A 80 3.37 2.81 21.93
CA SER A 80 3.02 3.56 23.13
C SER A 80 1.74 3.01 23.77
N ASP A 81 1.59 3.20 25.08
CA ASP A 81 0.31 2.92 25.77
C ASP A 81 -0.72 4.04 25.59
N LEU A 82 -0.37 5.13 24.91
CA LEU A 82 -1.28 6.25 24.64
C LEU A 82 -2.21 6.01 23.45
N PHE A 83 -1.91 5.03 22.61
CA PHE A 83 -2.63 4.73 21.38
C PHE A 83 -3.08 3.28 21.33
N ASN A 84 -4.06 3.03 20.46
CA ASN A 84 -4.56 1.71 20.12
C ASN A 84 -4.11 1.37 18.68
N TYR A 85 -3.51 0.22 18.49
CA TYR A 85 -2.94 -0.18 17.20
C TYR A 85 -3.84 -1.21 16.53
N ASP A 86 -4.45 -0.80 15.44
CA ASP A 86 -5.34 -1.62 14.64
C ASP A 86 -4.58 -2.18 13.44
N ILE A 87 -4.03 -3.37 13.62
CA ILE A 87 -3.20 -4.03 12.62
C ILE A 87 -4.08 -4.87 11.71
N ILE A 88 -4.12 -4.52 10.43
CA ILE A 88 -4.91 -5.18 9.40
C ILE A 88 -3.97 -5.87 8.42
N ILE A 89 -4.12 -7.17 8.25
CA ILE A 89 -3.33 -7.96 7.32
C ILE A 89 -4.21 -8.36 6.14
N LEU A 90 -4.01 -7.70 5.00
CA LEU A 90 -4.61 -8.10 3.74
C LEU A 90 -3.90 -9.36 3.27
N GLN A 91 -4.63 -10.46 3.11
CA GLN A 91 -4.01 -11.74 2.90
C GLN A 91 -4.78 -12.62 1.92
N GLN A 92 -4.08 -13.64 1.45
CA GLN A 92 -4.68 -14.80 0.79
C GLN A 92 -3.95 -16.04 1.29
N ASN A 93 -4.72 -17.07 1.66
CA ASN A 93 -4.22 -18.39 2.02
C ASN A 93 -3.31 -18.47 3.28
N ILE A 94 -3.29 -17.47 4.16
CA ILE A 94 -2.64 -17.65 5.47
C ILE A 94 -3.44 -18.68 6.28
N THR A 95 -2.77 -19.73 6.76
CA THR A 95 -3.42 -20.81 7.50
C THR A 95 -3.96 -20.33 8.85
N GLU A 96 -5.02 -20.95 9.33
CA GLU A 96 -5.61 -20.63 10.64
C GLU A 96 -4.62 -20.90 11.79
N GLU A 97 -3.73 -21.88 11.63
CA GLU A 97 -2.65 -22.14 12.58
C GLU A 97 -1.71 -20.93 12.69
N ASN A 98 -1.26 -20.39 11.55
CA ASN A 98 -0.38 -19.21 11.51
C ASN A 98 -1.10 -17.96 12.03
N LYS A 99 -2.36 -17.74 11.68
CA LYS A 99 -3.18 -16.64 12.22
C LYS A 99 -3.30 -16.72 13.75
N SER A 100 -3.59 -17.91 14.26
CA SER A 100 -3.72 -18.15 15.70
C SER A 100 -2.40 -17.95 16.44
N ARG A 101 -1.28 -18.41 15.86
CA ARG A 101 0.06 -18.21 16.41
C ARG A 101 0.42 -16.74 16.51
N ILE A 102 0.24 -15.97 15.42
CA ILE A 102 0.51 -14.53 15.40
C ILE A 102 -0.33 -13.82 16.47
N LYS A 103 -1.64 -14.07 16.53
CA LYS A 103 -2.52 -13.45 17.53
C LYS A 103 -2.11 -13.77 18.96
N LYS A 104 -1.69 -15.02 19.23
CA LYS A 104 -1.24 -15.45 20.56
C LYS A 104 0.08 -14.79 20.96
N GLU A 105 1.04 -14.71 20.05
CA GLU A 105 2.38 -14.15 20.29
C GLU A 105 2.37 -12.63 20.48
N LEU A 106 1.43 -11.94 19.85
CA LEU A 106 1.36 -10.48 19.81
C LEU A 106 0.16 -9.92 20.59
N ASN A 107 -0.47 -10.75 21.42
CA ASN A 107 -1.61 -10.35 22.22
C ASN A 107 -1.27 -9.19 23.20
N SER A 108 -2.06 -8.13 23.13
CA SER A 108 -1.94 -6.95 24.01
C SER A 108 -3.28 -6.22 24.05
N GLU A 109 -3.58 -5.54 25.16
CA GLU A 109 -4.85 -4.84 25.33
C GLU A 109 -5.09 -3.72 24.30
N ASN A 110 -4.02 -3.05 23.87
CA ASN A 110 -4.08 -1.95 22.91
C ASN A 110 -3.65 -2.35 21.48
N VAL A 111 -3.68 -3.65 21.15
CA VAL A 111 -3.35 -4.16 19.81
C VAL A 111 -4.46 -5.08 19.32
N SER A 112 -5.07 -4.72 18.20
CA SER A 112 -5.98 -5.58 17.45
C SER A 112 -5.26 -6.13 16.23
N ILE A 113 -5.33 -7.44 15.98
CA ILE A 113 -4.76 -8.07 14.78
C ILE A 113 -5.87 -8.77 14.00
N ARG A 114 -6.11 -8.30 12.78
CA ARG A 114 -7.19 -8.77 11.91
C ARG A 114 -6.64 -9.22 10.57
N PHE A 115 -7.15 -10.34 10.10
CA PHE A 115 -6.79 -10.91 8.78
C PHE A 115 -7.99 -10.77 7.86
N ILE A 116 -7.80 -10.09 6.75
CA ILE A 116 -8.83 -9.83 5.73
C ILE A 116 -8.44 -10.59 4.47
N ASP A 117 -9.26 -11.56 4.08
CA ASP A 117 -9.04 -12.30 2.84
C ASP A 117 -9.49 -11.46 1.65
N VAL A 118 -8.53 -11.01 0.88
CA VAL A 118 -8.77 -10.24 -0.35
C VAL A 118 -8.56 -11.08 -1.61
N GLY A 119 -8.24 -12.37 -1.47
CA GLY A 119 -7.97 -13.27 -2.58
C GLY A 119 -9.12 -13.37 -3.57
N GLN A 120 -10.37 -13.30 -3.10
CA GLN A 120 -11.56 -13.38 -3.97
C GLN A 120 -11.65 -12.20 -4.94
N VAL A 121 -11.23 -11.00 -4.51
CA VAL A 121 -11.24 -9.78 -5.34
C VAL A 121 -10.37 -9.96 -6.59
N PHE A 122 -9.34 -10.80 -6.50
CA PHE A 122 -8.36 -10.98 -7.55
C PHE A 122 -8.55 -12.27 -8.37
N LYS A 123 -9.36 -13.22 -7.91
CA LYS A 123 -9.59 -14.52 -8.60
C LYS A 123 -10.12 -14.39 -10.01
N GLU A 124 -10.96 -13.41 -10.26
CA GLU A 124 -11.59 -13.19 -11.56
C GLU A 124 -10.75 -12.31 -12.50
N ARG A 125 -9.58 -11.89 -12.04
CA ARG A 125 -8.74 -10.94 -12.74
C ARG A 125 -7.46 -11.62 -13.20
N ASN A 126 -7.22 -11.67 -14.50
CA ASN A 126 -5.97 -12.13 -15.10
C ASN A 126 -4.85 -11.10 -14.84
N LEU A 127 -4.41 -11.00 -13.57
CA LEU A 127 -3.31 -10.13 -13.21
C LEU A 127 -1.98 -10.77 -13.60
N VAL A 128 -1.18 -10.03 -14.34
CA VAL A 128 0.17 -10.47 -14.72
C VAL A 128 1.14 -10.09 -13.59
N THR A 129 1.61 -11.10 -12.87
CA THR A 129 2.70 -10.92 -11.92
C THR A 129 4.03 -11.20 -12.62
N PRO A 130 4.98 -10.25 -12.63
CA PRO A 130 6.34 -10.51 -13.11
C PRO A 130 7.04 -11.55 -12.23
N ALA A 131 8.03 -12.24 -12.79
CA ALA A 131 8.69 -13.43 -12.23
C ALA A 131 9.23 -13.31 -10.78
N HIS A 132 9.28 -12.10 -10.22
CA HIS A 132 9.80 -11.82 -8.87
C HIS A 132 8.77 -11.22 -7.91
N PHE A 133 7.54 -11.01 -8.37
CA PHE A 133 6.48 -10.41 -7.56
C PHE A 133 5.33 -11.38 -7.41
N THR A 134 4.73 -11.38 -6.23
CA THR A 134 3.54 -12.14 -5.94
C THR A 134 2.30 -11.24 -6.08
N ILE A 135 1.11 -11.85 -6.07
CA ILE A 135 -0.17 -11.12 -6.23
C ILE A 135 -0.39 -10.11 -5.09
N GLU A 136 0.27 -10.29 -3.97
CA GLU A 136 0.16 -9.46 -2.77
C GLU A 136 0.56 -8.00 -3.02
N ILE A 137 1.39 -7.73 -4.03
CA ILE A 137 1.70 -6.35 -4.45
C ILE A 137 0.46 -5.56 -4.87
N TYR A 138 -0.58 -6.27 -5.33
CA TYR A 138 -1.84 -5.67 -5.74
C TYR A 138 -2.81 -5.46 -4.57
N PHE A 139 -2.58 -6.08 -3.41
CA PHE A 139 -3.49 -5.98 -2.26
C PHE A 139 -3.63 -4.54 -1.76
N ARG A 140 -2.57 -3.73 -1.89
CA ARG A 140 -2.63 -2.29 -1.59
C ARG A 140 -3.63 -1.52 -2.46
N LEU A 141 -4.02 -2.08 -3.63
CA LEU A 141 -4.97 -1.43 -4.54
C LEU A 141 -6.42 -1.54 -4.05
N VAL A 142 -6.73 -2.49 -3.20
CA VAL A 142 -8.08 -2.67 -2.63
C VAL A 142 -8.21 -2.06 -1.24
N MET A 143 -7.13 -1.45 -0.71
CA MET A 143 -7.16 -0.83 0.61
C MET A 143 -8.25 0.22 0.74
N GLN A 144 -8.46 1.02 -0.29
CA GLN A 144 -9.50 2.04 -0.29
C GLN A 144 -10.91 1.45 -0.11
N ASP A 145 -11.18 0.28 -0.72
CA ASP A 145 -12.48 -0.38 -0.59
C ASP A 145 -12.64 -1.01 0.80
N VAL A 146 -11.57 -1.64 1.31
CA VAL A 146 -11.55 -2.28 2.63
C VAL A 146 -11.56 -1.24 3.75
N MET A 147 -10.84 -0.12 3.58
CA MET A 147 -10.55 0.86 4.63
C MET A 147 -11.41 2.12 4.54
N LYS A 148 -12.53 2.11 3.83
CA LYS A 148 -13.35 3.30 3.59
C LYS A 148 -13.94 3.95 4.86
N HIS A 149 -14.01 3.22 5.96
CA HIS A 149 -14.43 3.75 7.26
C HIS A 149 -13.30 4.37 8.08
N TYR A 150 -12.09 4.45 7.50
CA TYR A 150 -10.94 5.10 8.10
C TYR A 150 -10.64 6.41 7.38
N ASP A 151 -10.27 7.43 8.13
CA ASP A 151 -9.84 8.70 7.54
C ASP A 151 -8.48 8.56 6.88
N LYS A 152 -7.55 7.93 7.60
CA LYS A 152 -6.14 7.78 7.25
C LYS A 152 -5.61 6.44 7.74
N VAL A 153 -4.73 5.81 6.95
CA VAL A 153 -4.05 4.56 7.32
C VAL A 153 -2.57 4.63 7.01
N ILE A 154 -1.77 3.83 7.69
CA ILE A 154 -0.38 3.54 7.32
C ILE A 154 -0.36 2.20 6.60
N TYR A 155 0.26 2.14 5.43
CA TYR A 155 0.63 0.88 4.77
C TYR A 155 2.11 0.61 4.97
N LEU A 156 2.45 -0.62 5.31
CA LEU A 156 3.82 -1.11 5.46
C LEU A 156 4.00 -2.41 4.67
N ASP A 157 5.08 -2.52 3.91
CA ASP A 157 5.52 -3.81 3.40
C ASP A 157 5.93 -4.74 4.55
N SER A 158 5.79 -6.03 4.35
CA SER A 158 5.98 -7.03 5.43
C SER A 158 7.45 -7.32 5.76
N ASP A 159 8.40 -6.84 4.97
CA ASP A 159 9.84 -7.13 5.08
C ASP A 159 10.66 -5.97 5.68
N LEU A 160 10.04 -5.23 6.58
CA LEU A 160 10.67 -4.12 7.30
C LEU A 160 10.67 -4.33 8.81
N VAL A 161 11.44 -3.49 9.51
CA VAL A 161 11.47 -3.41 10.96
C VAL A 161 11.14 -1.98 11.38
N VAL A 162 10.18 -1.84 12.28
CA VAL A 162 9.80 -0.56 12.88
C VAL A 162 10.62 -0.36 14.16
N ASP A 163 11.44 0.68 14.22
CA ASP A 163 12.37 0.95 15.34
C ASP A 163 11.87 2.01 16.32
N LYS A 164 10.73 2.65 16.01
CA LYS A 164 10.08 3.68 16.84
C LYS A 164 8.58 3.50 16.80
N ASP A 165 7.89 4.23 17.69
CA ASP A 165 6.42 4.22 17.68
C ASP A 165 5.88 4.73 16.33
N ILE A 166 5.11 3.86 15.66
CA ILE A 166 4.50 4.16 14.36
C ILE A 166 3.44 5.28 14.45
N ALA A 167 2.93 5.57 15.65
CA ALA A 167 2.03 6.69 15.89
C ALA A 167 2.69 8.04 15.53
N ASN A 168 4.01 8.14 15.62
CA ASN A 168 4.75 9.33 15.18
C ASN A 168 4.63 9.53 13.65
N LEU A 169 4.71 8.44 12.88
CA LEU A 169 4.48 8.48 11.43
C LEU A 169 3.02 8.82 11.14
N TYR A 170 2.08 8.19 11.84
CA TYR A 170 0.64 8.45 11.67
C TYR A 170 0.27 9.92 11.92
N SER A 171 0.92 10.58 12.88
CA SER A 171 0.68 11.98 13.21
C SER A 171 1.23 12.98 12.19
N THR A 172 2.02 12.53 11.20
CA THR A 172 2.56 13.40 10.17
C THR A 172 1.43 14.11 9.42
N PRO A 173 1.44 15.46 9.37
CA PRO A 173 0.47 16.19 8.58
C PRO A 173 0.76 16.01 7.10
N ILE A 174 -0.25 15.61 6.34
CA ILE A 174 -0.13 15.44 4.88
C ILE A 174 -0.91 16.48 4.08
N GLY A 175 -1.56 17.43 4.76
CA GLY A 175 -2.33 18.51 4.15
C GLY A 175 -3.44 17.97 3.25
N ASP A 176 -3.58 18.55 2.06
CA ASP A 176 -4.57 18.15 1.05
C ASP A 176 -4.07 16.98 0.15
N ASN A 177 -2.92 16.39 0.47
CA ASN A 177 -2.41 15.27 -0.31
C ASN A 177 -3.13 13.97 0.06
N LEU A 178 -3.34 13.11 -0.93
CA LEU A 178 -3.98 11.81 -0.73
C LEU A 178 -3.01 10.76 -0.18
N VAL A 179 -1.71 10.95 -0.43
CA VAL A 179 -0.64 10.04 0.01
C VAL A 179 0.58 10.82 0.45
N ALA A 180 1.23 10.35 1.50
CA ALA A 180 2.61 10.71 1.81
C ALA A 180 3.48 9.46 1.75
N ALA A 181 4.68 9.61 1.21
CA ALA A 181 5.66 8.56 1.03
C ALA A 181 7.08 9.13 1.10
N VAL A 182 8.07 8.27 1.30
CA VAL A 182 9.47 8.66 1.20
C VAL A 182 9.98 8.49 -0.24
N GLN A 183 10.96 9.31 -0.60
CA GLN A 183 11.62 9.20 -1.91
C GLN A 183 12.29 7.83 -2.05
N ASP A 184 12.19 7.24 -3.26
CA ASP A 184 12.84 5.98 -3.56
C ASP A 184 14.31 6.23 -3.97
N VAL A 185 15.20 6.03 -3.01
CA VAL A 185 16.63 6.29 -3.20
C VAL A 185 17.28 5.33 -4.19
N ASP A 186 16.79 4.09 -4.30
CA ASP A 186 17.29 3.11 -5.28
C ASP A 186 16.94 3.54 -6.70
N SER A 187 15.69 3.94 -6.92
CA SER A 187 15.25 4.46 -8.21
C SER A 187 15.99 5.74 -8.61
N ALA A 188 16.21 6.63 -7.66
CA ALA A 188 17.00 7.86 -7.88
C ALA A 188 18.45 7.55 -8.25
N GLY A 189 19.10 6.59 -7.57
CA GLY A 189 20.45 6.14 -7.86
C GLY A 189 20.57 5.48 -9.25
N CYS A 190 19.65 4.58 -9.58
CA CYS A 190 19.63 3.88 -10.86
C CYS A 190 19.39 4.84 -12.05
N TYR A 191 18.57 5.87 -11.86
CA TYR A 191 18.33 6.86 -12.90
C TYR A 191 19.61 7.60 -13.31
N LYS A 192 20.46 7.91 -12.34
CA LYS A 192 21.63 8.77 -12.56
C LYS A 192 22.75 8.10 -13.35
N GLU A 193 23.13 6.86 -13.01
CA GLU A 193 24.39 6.31 -13.53
C GLU A 193 24.41 4.79 -13.79
N PHE A 194 23.48 4.00 -13.24
CA PHE A 194 23.67 2.56 -13.15
C PHE A 194 22.79 1.69 -14.07
N ASP A 195 21.68 2.22 -14.57
CA ASP A 195 20.74 1.44 -15.38
C ASP A 195 20.12 2.28 -16.51
N PRO A 196 20.71 2.26 -17.71
CA PRO A 196 20.16 2.96 -18.87
C PRO A 196 18.74 2.53 -19.22
N SER A 197 18.37 1.26 -18.95
CA SER A 197 17.03 0.74 -19.24
C SER A 197 15.98 1.36 -18.31
N ARG A 198 16.32 1.55 -17.03
CA ARG A 198 15.47 2.21 -16.05
C ARG A 198 15.32 3.70 -16.35
N LYS A 199 16.41 4.34 -16.78
CA LYS A 199 16.37 5.74 -17.25
C LYS A 199 15.43 5.89 -18.44
N GLU A 200 15.59 5.05 -19.46
CA GLU A 200 14.72 5.05 -20.63
C GLU A 200 13.26 4.82 -20.27
N TYR A 201 13.00 3.93 -19.31
CA TYR A 201 11.67 3.66 -18.78
C TYR A 201 11.07 4.89 -18.11
N PHE A 202 11.82 5.58 -17.25
CA PHE A 202 11.34 6.79 -16.58
C PHE A 202 11.07 7.91 -17.55
N ASP A 203 11.96 8.12 -18.51
CA ASP A 203 11.87 9.22 -19.48
C ASP A 203 10.78 8.96 -20.52
N LYS A 204 10.71 7.74 -21.11
CA LYS A 204 9.84 7.45 -22.26
C LYS A 204 8.53 6.81 -21.90
N ASN A 205 8.48 5.96 -20.86
CA ASN A 205 7.28 5.23 -20.50
C ASN A 205 6.49 5.94 -19.40
N LEU A 206 7.16 6.42 -18.36
CA LEU A 206 6.55 7.16 -17.28
C LEU A 206 6.44 8.66 -17.57
N CYS A 207 7.26 9.17 -18.49
CA CYS A 207 7.35 10.60 -18.81
C CYS A 207 7.56 11.47 -17.55
N LEU A 208 8.40 11.01 -16.63
CA LEU A 208 8.64 11.70 -15.38
C LEU A 208 9.40 13.00 -15.65
N LYS A 209 8.87 14.12 -15.16
CA LYS A 209 9.58 15.41 -15.23
C LYS A 209 10.76 15.46 -14.29
N ASP A 210 10.59 14.87 -13.12
CA ASP A 210 11.59 14.74 -12.08
C ASP A 210 11.62 13.31 -11.54
N PRO A 211 12.55 12.48 -12.01
CA PRO A 211 12.68 11.09 -11.55
C PRO A 211 13.09 10.97 -10.08
N TYR A 212 13.64 12.05 -9.49
CA TYR A 212 13.97 12.08 -8.08
C TYR A 212 12.74 12.26 -7.18
N SER A 213 11.61 12.69 -7.74
CA SER A 213 10.31 12.72 -7.04
C SER A 213 9.64 11.35 -6.97
N TYR A 214 10.23 10.33 -7.54
CA TYR A 214 9.72 8.97 -7.47
C TYR A 214 9.79 8.43 -6.03
N PHE A 215 8.71 7.83 -5.53
CA PHE A 215 8.60 7.44 -4.14
C PHE A 215 8.56 5.92 -3.94
N ASN A 216 9.02 5.49 -2.78
CA ASN A 216 8.94 4.10 -2.33
C ASN A 216 7.50 3.77 -1.91
N SER A 217 6.98 2.65 -2.38
CA SER A 217 5.60 2.24 -2.10
C SER A 217 5.46 1.29 -0.89
N GLY A 218 6.56 0.95 -0.25
CA GLY A 218 6.58 0.05 0.91
C GLY A 218 6.26 0.71 2.24
N VAL A 219 6.29 2.05 2.31
CA VAL A 219 5.87 2.83 3.48
C VAL A 219 5.04 4.00 3.01
N LEU A 220 3.73 3.96 3.28
CA LEU A 220 2.77 4.96 2.82
C LEU A 220 1.88 5.43 3.97
N ILE A 221 1.55 6.72 3.97
CA ILE A 221 0.36 7.23 4.68
C ILE A 221 -0.68 7.52 3.61
N MET A 222 -1.89 7.01 3.76
CA MET A 222 -2.95 7.15 2.77
C MET A 222 -4.22 7.69 3.40
N ILE A 223 -4.87 8.64 2.72
CA ILE A 223 -6.22 9.11 3.05
C ILE A 223 -7.23 8.19 2.38
N CYS A 224 -8.11 7.56 3.15
CA CYS A 224 -9.08 6.61 2.62
C CYS A 224 -10.43 7.27 2.27
N ARG A 225 -10.95 8.15 3.12
CA ARG A 225 -12.27 8.78 2.94
C ARG A 225 -12.44 9.65 1.68
N CYS A 226 -11.34 10.24 1.20
CA CYS A 226 -11.40 11.15 0.04
C CYS A 226 -11.28 10.42 -1.30
N LEU A 227 -10.86 9.15 -1.31
CA LEU A 227 -10.61 8.44 -2.56
C LEU A 227 -11.89 8.10 -3.33
N GLU A 228 -13.02 7.92 -2.64
CA GLU A 228 -14.33 7.72 -3.29
C GLU A 228 -14.72 8.86 -4.23
N ASN A 229 -14.31 10.09 -3.92
CA ASN A 229 -14.63 11.29 -4.71
C ASN A 229 -13.61 11.54 -5.85
N TYR A 230 -12.41 10.95 -5.78
CA TYR A 230 -11.32 11.19 -6.73
C TYR A 230 -11.15 10.11 -7.78
N ILE A 231 -11.51 8.87 -7.47
CA ILE A 231 -11.36 7.73 -8.40
C ILE A 231 -12.21 7.84 -9.66
N PRO A 232 -13.45 8.32 -9.64
CA PRO A 232 -14.23 8.53 -10.86
C PRO A 232 -13.58 9.52 -11.83
N GLN A 233 -12.73 10.43 -11.34
CA GLN A 233 -12.04 11.44 -12.16
C GLN A 233 -10.70 10.94 -12.73
N ILE A 234 -10.15 9.87 -12.19
CA ILE A 234 -8.91 9.25 -12.66
C ILE A 234 -9.17 8.29 -13.85
N ILE A 235 -10.42 7.91 -14.06
CA ILE A 235 -10.84 6.85 -15.01
C ILE A 235 -11.22 7.42 -16.40
N TYR A 236 -11.12 8.74 -16.63
CA TYR A 236 -11.44 9.37 -17.92
C TYR A 236 -10.23 9.92 -18.65
#